data_d8967c5275d72b0cc2ca17bc73782670
#
_entry.id   d8967c5275d72b0cc2ca17bc73782670
#
_cell.length_a   1.000
_cell.length_b   1.000
_cell.length_c   1.000
_cell.angle_alpha   90.00
_cell.angle_beta   90.00
_cell.angle_gamma   90.00
#
_symmetry.space_group_name_H-M   'P 1'
#
loop_
_entity.id
_entity.type
_entity.pdbx_description
1 polymer ?
#
loop_
_entity_poly.entity_id
_entity_poly.type
_entity_poly.pdbx_seq_one_letter_code
_entity_poly.pdbx_strand_id
1 'polypeptide(L)'
;MSDISPLALIGSPPSPYTRKMISLLRFRRIPYRVIWGDPQDLLINGDLSHLNIEPPKPNLLPTFIIPGQKGELEAFTDSTPLLRRFEGEFEKRKSIPQDQFLSFINYVLEDFADEWATKYMFHFRWHFDEDIDNAGTLLPLNQKVNLDDDSLASFKKYIAERQVSRLGVVGSNETTAKTIERSYKRFLNLLEKHFARFPFLLGERPASSDFSLFGQLSQLIGFDPTSRRIAHEISPRTVAWVSLMEDLSGLEVSDDDWMQNELPESVENIFKEIGRVYVPALLANEIAFKKEEKTWEVPIDLSLIHI
;
A
#
# COMPACT_ATOMS: atom_id res chain seq x y z
N MET A 1 -9.36 15.51 27.59
CA MET A 1 -8.65 14.89 26.46
C MET A 1 -7.23 14.72 26.93
N SER A 2 -6.73 13.49 27.05
CA SER A 2 -5.32 13.26 27.36
C SER A 2 -4.49 13.86 26.23
N ASP A 3 -3.49 14.67 26.55
CA ASP A 3 -2.52 15.23 25.60
C ASP A 3 -1.71 14.07 24.99
N ILE A 4 -2.27 13.42 23.94
CA ILE A 4 -1.52 12.44 23.14
C ILE A 4 -0.59 13.27 22.25
N SER A 5 0.71 13.17 22.49
CA SER A 5 1.70 13.78 21.61
C SER A 5 1.53 13.24 20.19
N PRO A 6 1.48 14.09 19.15
CA PRO A 6 1.27 13.61 17.78
C PRO A 6 2.42 12.71 17.34
N LEU A 7 2.04 11.58 16.69
CA LEU A 7 3.02 10.67 16.11
C LEU A 7 3.77 11.37 14.97
N ALA A 8 5.10 11.27 14.94
CA ALA A 8 5.90 11.80 13.85
C ALA A 8 6.09 10.71 12.77
N LEU A 9 5.68 11.01 11.52
CA LEU A 9 5.75 10.12 10.37
C LEU A 9 6.57 10.77 9.26
N ILE A 10 7.66 10.13 8.87
CA ILE A 10 8.42 10.48 7.67
C ILE A 10 7.80 9.70 6.50
N GLY A 11 7.45 10.39 5.42
CA GLY A 11 6.75 9.79 4.30
C GLY A 11 6.96 10.50 2.99
N SER A 12 6.29 9.99 1.95
CA SER A 12 6.26 10.61 0.64
C SER A 12 4.87 10.45 0.02
N PRO A 13 4.31 11.48 -0.66
CA PRO A 13 2.99 11.38 -1.30
C PRO A 13 2.85 10.21 -2.29
N PRO A 14 3.85 9.89 -3.13
CA PRO A 14 3.79 8.75 -4.05
C PRO A 14 4.17 7.39 -3.42
N SER A 15 4.21 7.29 -2.10
CA SER A 15 4.40 6.02 -1.39
C SER A 15 3.04 5.43 -1.00
N PRO A 16 2.68 4.23 -1.49
CA PRO A 16 1.42 3.58 -1.15
C PRO A 16 1.28 3.35 0.36
N TYR A 17 2.34 2.90 1.01
CA TYR A 17 2.32 2.63 2.46
C TYR A 17 2.27 3.91 3.31
N THR A 18 2.82 5.03 2.83
CA THR A 18 2.59 6.34 3.45
C THR A 18 1.10 6.72 3.39
N ARG A 19 0.46 6.53 2.22
CA ARG A 19 -0.97 6.82 2.03
C ARG A 19 -1.84 5.91 2.90
N LYS A 20 -1.55 4.60 2.94
CA LYS A 20 -2.18 3.63 3.85
C LYS A 20 -2.20 4.15 5.29
N MET A 21 -1.03 4.48 5.82
CA MET A 21 -0.92 4.88 7.23
C MET A 21 -1.54 6.24 7.53
N ILE A 22 -1.44 7.22 6.64
CA ILE A 22 -2.09 8.54 6.85
C ILE A 22 -3.60 8.39 6.88
N SER A 23 -4.21 7.64 5.95
CA SER A 23 -5.65 7.40 5.94
C SER A 23 -6.11 6.66 7.20
N LEU A 24 -5.38 5.64 7.63
CA LEU A 24 -5.63 4.93 8.89
C LEU A 24 -5.60 5.88 10.10
N LEU A 25 -4.57 6.71 10.24
CA LEU A 25 -4.44 7.65 11.36
C LEU A 25 -5.57 8.67 11.39
N ARG A 26 -5.99 9.17 10.23
CA ARG A 26 -7.17 10.05 10.08
C ARG A 26 -8.44 9.35 10.52
N PHE A 27 -8.73 8.16 9.99
CA PHE A 27 -9.88 7.38 10.40
C PHE A 27 -9.90 7.12 11.90
N ARG A 28 -8.79 6.70 12.48
CA ARG A 28 -8.67 6.40 13.92
C ARG A 28 -8.62 7.64 14.81
N ARG A 29 -8.56 8.84 14.21
CA ARG A 29 -8.42 10.12 14.91
C ARG A 29 -7.18 10.14 15.82
N ILE A 30 -6.08 9.48 15.39
CA ILE A 30 -4.81 9.47 16.09
C ILE A 30 -4.04 10.72 15.66
N PRO A 31 -3.63 11.60 16.58
CA PRO A 31 -2.87 12.79 16.22
C PRO A 31 -1.52 12.44 15.59
N TYR A 32 -1.20 13.05 14.46
CA TYR A 32 0.05 12.83 13.75
C TYR A 32 0.55 14.11 13.08
N ARG A 33 1.83 14.12 12.73
CA ARG A 33 2.45 15.09 11.83
C ARG A 33 3.27 14.36 10.78
N VAL A 34 3.19 14.83 9.54
CA VAL A 34 3.97 14.26 8.43
C VAL A 34 5.17 15.13 8.17
N ILE A 35 6.33 14.49 7.98
CA ILE A 35 7.57 15.11 7.54
C ILE A 35 7.88 14.47 6.17
N TRP A 36 7.84 15.28 5.12
CA TRP A 36 8.07 14.77 3.76
C TRP A 36 9.57 14.64 3.49
N GLY A 37 10.00 13.46 3.03
CA GLY A 37 11.38 13.22 2.65
C GLY A 37 11.83 11.76 2.80
N ASP A 38 13.12 11.53 2.60
CA ASP A 38 13.76 10.24 2.83
C ASP A 38 14.22 10.12 4.30
N PRO A 39 13.95 9.01 5.00
CA PRO A 39 14.33 8.85 6.40
C PRO A 39 15.83 8.95 6.65
N GLN A 40 16.66 8.37 5.78
CA GLN A 40 18.10 8.42 5.92
C GLN A 40 18.63 9.85 5.79
N ASP A 41 18.16 10.58 4.78
CA ASP A 41 18.58 11.96 4.57
C ASP A 41 18.16 12.87 5.73
N LEU A 42 16.91 12.75 6.20
CA LEU A 42 16.38 13.58 7.27
C LEU A 42 17.04 13.30 8.62
N LEU A 43 17.30 12.03 8.96
CA LEU A 43 17.85 11.62 10.25
C LEU A 43 19.36 11.78 10.34
N ILE A 44 20.10 11.73 9.22
CA ILE A 44 21.58 11.85 9.24
C ILE A 44 22.00 13.29 8.99
N ASN A 45 21.51 13.93 7.93
CA ASN A 45 22.02 15.22 7.46
C ASN A 45 20.97 16.33 7.46
N GLY A 46 19.70 16.01 7.71
CA GLY A 46 18.59 16.94 7.61
C GLY A 46 18.07 17.44 8.94
N ASP A 47 16.85 17.95 8.90
CA ASP A 47 16.18 18.65 10.00
C ASP A 47 16.01 17.80 11.28
N LEU A 48 16.05 16.48 11.16
CA LEU A 48 15.89 15.55 12.27
C LEU A 48 17.21 15.00 12.83
N SER A 49 18.36 15.39 12.29
CA SER A 49 19.66 14.90 12.74
C SER A 49 19.96 15.20 14.21
N HIS A 50 19.38 16.29 14.75
CA HIS A 50 19.49 16.65 16.17
C HIS A 50 18.86 15.63 17.12
N LEU A 51 18.01 14.72 16.64
CA LEU A 51 17.40 13.66 17.46
C LEU A 51 18.35 12.51 17.75
N ASN A 52 19.48 12.39 17.02
CA ASN A 52 20.46 11.30 17.12
C ASN A 52 19.82 9.90 17.02
N ILE A 53 18.84 9.74 16.13
CA ILE A 53 18.14 8.48 15.90
C ILE A 53 18.73 7.79 14.66
N GLU A 54 19.10 6.52 14.79
CA GLU A 54 19.57 5.71 13.68
C GLU A 54 18.43 5.48 12.65
N PRO A 55 18.70 5.67 11.34
CA PRO A 55 17.72 5.32 10.32
C PRO A 55 17.32 3.85 10.37
N PRO A 56 16.08 3.50 10.02
CA PRO A 56 15.64 2.12 10.05
C PRO A 56 16.35 1.27 8.99
N LYS A 57 16.49 -0.01 9.26
CA LYS A 57 17.01 -0.99 8.30
C LYS A 57 15.98 -2.10 8.11
N PRO A 58 15.39 -2.24 6.90
CA PRO A 58 15.64 -1.44 5.68
C PRO A 58 15.10 0.01 5.76
N ASN A 59 15.65 0.92 4.95
CA ASN A 59 15.18 2.31 4.82
C ASN A 59 13.92 2.34 3.94
N LEU A 60 12.75 2.29 4.59
CA LEU A 60 11.44 2.23 3.93
C LEU A 60 10.52 3.36 4.38
N LEU A 61 9.51 3.65 3.58
CA LEU A 61 8.45 4.61 3.87
C LEU A 61 7.12 3.90 4.11
N PRO A 62 6.31 4.37 5.08
CA PRO A 62 6.64 5.42 6.04
C PRO A 62 7.57 4.94 7.14
N THR A 63 8.33 5.88 7.71
CA THR A 63 9.07 5.67 8.94
C THR A 63 8.45 6.49 10.06
N PHE A 64 8.13 5.85 11.18
CA PHE A 64 7.61 6.50 12.37
C PHE A 64 8.71 6.72 13.40
N ILE A 65 8.74 7.92 14.00
CA ILE A 65 9.59 8.23 15.14
C ILE A 65 8.71 8.21 16.38
N ILE A 66 8.79 7.13 17.12
CA ILE A 66 7.92 6.84 18.27
C ILE A 66 8.73 6.18 19.38
N PRO A 67 8.23 6.17 20.64
CA PRO A 67 8.91 5.50 21.74
C PRO A 67 9.11 4.01 21.49
N GLY A 68 10.34 3.54 21.64
CA GLY A 68 10.70 2.13 21.67
C GLY A 68 10.39 1.49 23.02
N GLN A 69 10.84 0.25 23.23
CA GLN A 69 10.57 -0.53 24.44
C GLN A 69 11.14 0.14 25.72
N LYS A 70 12.22 0.89 25.61
CA LYS A 70 12.86 1.60 26.72
C LYS A 70 12.33 3.01 26.95
N GLY A 71 11.36 3.44 26.14
CA GLY A 71 10.77 4.78 26.19
C GLY A 71 11.56 5.84 25.42
N GLU A 72 12.71 5.54 24.88
CA GLU A 72 13.49 6.42 23.99
C GLU A 72 12.87 6.44 22.60
N LEU A 73 13.02 7.56 21.87
CA LEU A 73 12.55 7.67 20.51
C LEU A 73 13.40 6.83 19.57
N GLU A 74 12.76 6.00 18.79
CA GLU A 74 13.36 5.13 17.78
C GLU A 74 12.63 5.28 16.45
N ALA A 75 13.31 4.94 15.34
CA ALA A 75 12.73 4.92 14.00
C ALA A 75 12.20 3.53 13.68
N PHE A 76 10.89 3.43 13.44
CA PHE A 76 10.22 2.20 13.07
C PHE A 76 9.68 2.30 11.65
N THR A 77 9.84 1.23 10.89
CA THR A 77 9.29 1.10 9.55
C THR A 77 8.48 -0.19 9.42
N ASP A 78 7.88 -0.42 8.24
CA ASP A 78 6.91 -1.45 7.95
C ASP A 78 5.50 -1.16 8.50
N SER A 79 4.57 -0.93 7.56
CA SER A 79 3.22 -0.46 7.87
C SER A 79 2.38 -1.50 8.61
N THR A 80 2.54 -2.78 8.32
CA THR A 80 1.70 -3.84 8.90
C THR A 80 2.00 -4.08 10.39
N PRO A 81 3.25 -4.28 10.84
CA PRO A 81 3.56 -4.33 12.27
C PRO A 81 3.18 -3.06 13.02
N LEU A 82 3.38 -1.88 12.41
CA LEU A 82 3.00 -0.60 13.02
C LEU A 82 1.47 -0.46 13.16
N LEU A 83 0.70 -0.89 12.17
CA LEU A 83 -0.75 -0.94 12.27
C LEU A 83 -1.18 -1.82 13.44
N ARG A 84 -0.63 -3.04 13.57
CA ARG A 84 -0.90 -3.96 14.70
C ARG A 84 -0.52 -3.34 16.05
N ARG A 85 0.60 -2.65 16.13
CA ARG A 85 1.02 -1.89 17.32
C ARG A 85 -0.03 -0.84 17.69
N PHE A 86 -0.49 -0.03 16.71
CA PHE A 86 -1.49 1.00 16.96
C PHE A 86 -2.87 0.42 17.30
N GLU A 87 -3.24 -0.76 16.80
CA GLU A 87 -4.43 -1.48 17.25
C GLU A 87 -4.38 -1.82 18.75
N GLY A 88 -3.20 -2.10 19.30
CA GLY A 88 -3.00 -2.35 20.73
C GLY A 88 -2.89 -1.09 21.58
N GLU A 89 -2.27 -0.02 21.06
CA GLU A 89 -2.02 1.20 21.82
C GLU A 89 -3.23 2.16 21.87
N PHE A 90 -4.11 2.13 20.85
CA PHE A 90 -5.26 3.02 20.73
C PHE A 90 -6.57 2.23 20.73
N GLU A 91 -7.39 2.40 21.75
CA GLU A 91 -8.61 1.60 21.96
C GLU A 91 -9.76 1.94 20.99
N LYS A 92 -9.85 3.19 20.51
CA LYS A 92 -11.00 3.65 19.74
C LYS A 92 -10.85 3.38 18.25
N ARG A 93 -11.99 3.14 17.58
CA ARG A 93 -12.11 3.07 16.12
C ARG A 93 -11.13 2.04 15.52
N LYS A 94 -11.07 0.86 16.12
CA LYS A 94 -10.20 -0.24 15.65
C LYS A 94 -10.55 -0.61 14.21
N SER A 95 -9.55 -0.98 13.44
CA SER A 95 -9.67 -1.34 12.03
C SER A 95 -9.57 -2.85 11.78
N ILE A 96 -9.39 -3.63 12.85
CA ILE A 96 -9.36 -5.09 12.77
C ILE A 96 -10.61 -5.64 13.45
N PRO A 97 -11.43 -6.46 12.74
CA PRO A 97 -12.58 -7.12 13.33
C PRO A 97 -12.18 -8.01 14.52
N GLN A 98 -13.03 -8.05 15.57
CA GLN A 98 -12.79 -8.93 16.72
C GLN A 98 -13.22 -10.38 16.45
N ASP A 99 -14.20 -10.60 15.56
CA ASP A 99 -14.58 -11.93 15.10
C ASP A 99 -13.39 -12.60 14.41
N GLN A 100 -13.06 -13.82 14.81
CA GLN A 100 -11.87 -14.53 14.33
C GLN A 100 -11.93 -14.85 12.84
N PHE A 101 -13.12 -15.17 12.32
CA PHE A 101 -13.29 -15.46 10.91
C PHE A 101 -13.11 -14.19 10.06
N LEU A 102 -13.80 -13.10 10.41
CA LEU A 102 -13.64 -11.83 9.73
C LEU A 102 -12.22 -11.25 9.87
N SER A 103 -11.58 -11.45 11.02
CA SER A 103 -10.18 -11.07 11.23
C SER A 103 -9.24 -11.81 10.29
N PHE A 104 -9.47 -13.11 10.07
CA PHE A 104 -8.71 -13.90 9.09
C PHE A 104 -8.96 -13.42 7.65
N ILE A 105 -10.23 -13.18 7.29
CA ILE A 105 -10.61 -12.63 5.99
C ILE A 105 -9.93 -11.28 5.75
N ASN A 106 -9.99 -10.40 6.75
CA ASN A 106 -9.31 -9.10 6.72
C ASN A 106 -7.80 -9.24 6.52
N TYR A 107 -7.17 -10.17 7.25
CA TYR A 107 -5.73 -10.42 7.13
C TYR A 107 -5.33 -10.82 5.70
N VAL A 108 -6.06 -11.75 5.08
CA VAL A 108 -5.77 -12.20 3.71
C VAL A 108 -5.98 -11.08 2.69
N LEU A 109 -7.02 -10.27 2.85
CA LEU A 109 -7.26 -9.10 1.99
C LEU A 109 -6.18 -8.02 2.16
N GLU A 110 -5.76 -7.76 3.40
CA GLU A 110 -4.67 -6.82 3.70
C GLU A 110 -3.36 -7.28 3.07
N ASP A 111 -2.99 -8.54 3.28
CA ASP A 111 -1.76 -9.15 2.75
C ASP A 111 -1.76 -9.14 1.20
N PHE A 112 -2.87 -9.50 0.57
CA PHE A 112 -3.03 -9.39 -0.88
C PHE A 112 -2.86 -7.95 -1.38
N ALA A 113 -3.44 -6.98 -0.69
CA ALA A 113 -3.34 -5.57 -1.05
C ALA A 113 -1.90 -5.05 -0.90
N ASP A 114 -1.22 -5.40 0.18
CA ASP A 114 0.15 -4.94 0.43
C ASP A 114 1.17 -5.61 -0.48
N GLU A 115 1.03 -6.91 -0.77
CA GLU A 115 2.07 -7.70 -1.42
C GLU A 115 1.78 -7.97 -2.92
N TRP A 116 0.51 -8.27 -3.28
CA TRP A 116 0.17 -8.54 -4.67
C TRP A 116 -0.23 -7.29 -5.44
N ALA A 117 -1.06 -6.40 -4.87
CA ALA A 117 -1.43 -5.17 -5.57
C ALA A 117 -0.25 -4.21 -5.75
N THR A 118 0.79 -4.32 -4.93
CA THR A 118 2.09 -3.66 -5.16
C THR A 118 2.71 -4.05 -6.50
N LYS A 119 2.51 -5.30 -6.98
CA LYS A 119 2.97 -5.71 -8.31
C LYS A 119 2.26 -4.94 -9.42
N TYR A 120 0.93 -4.72 -9.28
CA TYR A 120 0.20 -3.85 -10.21
C TYR A 120 0.79 -2.45 -10.21
N MET A 121 0.92 -1.83 -9.04
CA MET A 121 1.41 -0.47 -8.89
C MET A 121 2.81 -0.29 -9.48
N PHE A 122 3.74 -1.17 -9.13
CA PHE A 122 5.12 -1.07 -9.60
C PHE A 122 5.23 -1.36 -11.10
N HIS A 123 4.47 -2.35 -11.61
CA HIS A 123 4.40 -2.65 -13.04
C HIS A 123 3.88 -1.45 -13.82
N PHE A 124 2.69 -0.92 -13.50
CA PHE A 124 2.12 0.20 -14.25
C PHE A 124 3.00 1.45 -14.17
N ARG A 125 3.63 1.72 -13.06
CA ARG A 125 4.52 2.90 -12.89
C ARG A 125 5.81 2.82 -13.72
N TRP A 126 6.35 1.62 -13.98
CA TRP A 126 7.70 1.47 -14.52
C TRP A 126 7.79 0.63 -15.79
N HIS A 127 6.67 0.18 -16.36
CA HIS A 127 6.65 -0.63 -17.58
C HIS A 127 6.33 0.18 -18.83
N PHE A 128 5.49 1.19 -18.75
CA PHE A 128 5.06 2.00 -19.88
C PHE A 128 5.82 3.33 -19.93
N ASP A 129 6.24 3.76 -21.12
CA ASP A 129 7.05 4.98 -21.30
C ASP A 129 6.36 6.23 -20.72
N GLU A 130 5.04 6.37 -20.90
CA GLU A 130 4.24 7.48 -20.36
C GLU A 130 4.32 7.52 -18.83
N ASP A 131 4.21 6.37 -18.18
CA ASP A 131 4.23 6.26 -16.71
C ASP A 131 5.66 6.43 -16.17
N ILE A 132 6.68 5.93 -16.86
CA ILE A 132 8.10 6.14 -16.53
C ILE A 132 8.42 7.64 -16.57
N ASP A 133 7.99 8.33 -17.63
CA ASP A 133 8.19 9.78 -17.78
C ASP A 133 7.49 10.56 -16.66
N ASN A 134 6.23 10.23 -16.38
CA ASN A 134 5.45 10.83 -15.31
C ASN A 134 6.10 10.62 -13.93
N ALA A 135 6.41 9.37 -13.59
CA ALA A 135 6.98 9.03 -12.28
C ALA A 135 8.39 9.61 -12.12
N GLY A 136 9.23 9.51 -13.15
CA GLY A 136 10.57 10.09 -13.16
C GLY A 136 10.55 11.60 -12.93
N THR A 137 9.55 12.31 -13.43
CA THR A 137 9.36 13.75 -13.24
C THR A 137 8.80 14.07 -11.86
N LEU A 138 7.71 13.41 -11.45
CA LEU A 138 6.97 13.78 -10.24
C LEU A 138 7.63 13.30 -8.95
N LEU A 139 8.35 12.18 -8.95
CA LEU A 139 8.99 11.68 -7.72
C LEU A 139 10.00 12.67 -7.13
N PRO A 140 10.95 13.26 -7.91
CA PRO A 140 11.82 14.30 -7.39
C PRO A 140 11.08 15.56 -6.95
N LEU A 141 10.10 16.00 -7.73
CA LEU A 141 9.29 17.18 -7.41
C LEU A 141 8.44 17.02 -6.15
N ASN A 142 7.98 15.80 -5.83
CA ASN A 142 7.31 15.52 -4.56
C ASN A 142 8.23 15.63 -3.32
N GLN A 143 9.53 15.53 -3.53
CA GLN A 143 10.50 15.81 -2.46
C GLN A 143 10.80 17.30 -2.35
N LYS A 144 10.97 17.97 -3.50
CA LYS A 144 11.28 19.40 -3.58
C LYS A 144 10.67 20.01 -4.84
N VAL A 145 9.53 20.68 -4.69
CA VAL A 145 8.78 21.27 -5.81
C VAL A 145 9.60 22.29 -6.61
N ASN A 146 10.49 23.00 -5.96
CA ASN A 146 11.34 24.06 -6.57
C ASN A 146 12.75 23.58 -6.93
N LEU A 147 12.88 22.30 -7.36
CA LEU A 147 14.12 21.84 -8.01
C LEU A 147 14.38 22.66 -9.28
N ASP A 148 15.65 22.96 -9.53
CA ASP A 148 16.07 23.53 -10.82
C ASP A 148 16.00 22.45 -11.93
N ASP A 149 15.91 22.89 -13.17
CA ASP A 149 15.68 22.02 -14.33
C ASP A 149 16.82 21.00 -14.54
N ASP A 150 18.08 21.38 -14.29
CA ASP A 150 19.23 20.49 -14.45
C ASP A 150 19.23 19.38 -13.38
N SER A 151 18.95 19.75 -12.14
CA SER A 151 18.77 18.79 -11.04
C SER A 151 17.60 17.86 -11.31
N LEU A 152 16.45 18.39 -11.74
CA LEU A 152 15.27 17.61 -12.07
C LEU A 152 15.58 16.57 -13.17
N ALA A 153 16.24 17.00 -14.26
CA ALA A 153 16.60 16.11 -15.35
C ALA A 153 17.53 14.97 -14.88
N SER A 154 18.51 15.30 -14.04
CA SER A 154 19.44 14.32 -13.48
C SER A 154 18.77 13.32 -12.57
N PHE A 155 17.92 13.76 -11.63
CA PHE A 155 17.17 12.89 -10.74
C PHE A 155 16.14 12.03 -11.48
N LYS A 156 15.44 12.61 -12.47
CA LYS A 156 14.51 11.88 -13.35
C LYS A 156 15.19 10.68 -13.99
N LYS A 157 16.33 10.91 -14.62
CA LYS A 157 17.12 9.85 -15.28
C LYS A 157 17.53 8.78 -14.29
N TYR A 158 18.13 9.17 -13.15
CA TYR A 158 18.61 8.25 -12.13
C TYR A 158 17.47 7.37 -11.56
N ILE A 159 16.32 7.98 -11.19
CA ILE A 159 15.21 7.25 -10.61
C ILE A 159 14.59 6.30 -11.64
N ALA A 160 14.38 6.75 -12.89
CA ALA A 160 13.82 5.93 -13.95
C ALA A 160 14.70 4.69 -14.21
N GLU A 161 15.99 4.88 -14.47
CA GLU A 161 16.94 3.79 -14.71
C GLU A 161 16.98 2.79 -13.54
N ARG A 162 17.06 3.30 -12.31
CA ARG A 162 17.09 2.47 -11.10
C ARG A 162 15.82 1.65 -10.91
N GLN A 163 14.66 2.22 -11.15
CA GLN A 163 13.39 1.52 -10.87
C GLN A 163 13.00 0.58 -12.01
N VAL A 164 13.22 0.95 -13.26
CA VAL A 164 13.00 0.07 -14.41
C VAL A 164 13.87 -1.19 -14.29
N SER A 165 15.14 -1.07 -13.88
CA SER A 165 16.01 -2.22 -13.65
C SER A 165 15.51 -3.18 -12.53
N ARG A 166 14.56 -2.73 -11.70
CA ARG A 166 13.98 -3.50 -10.59
C ARG A 166 12.62 -4.13 -10.89
N LEU A 167 12.09 -3.99 -12.10
CA LEU A 167 10.82 -4.61 -12.49
C LEU A 167 10.80 -6.12 -12.20
N GLY A 168 11.92 -6.81 -12.42
CA GLY A 168 12.07 -8.23 -12.11
C GLY A 168 11.88 -8.57 -10.63
N VAL A 169 12.17 -7.65 -9.70
CA VAL A 169 12.01 -7.88 -8.24
C VAL A 169 10.55 -8.12 -7.87
N VAL A 170 9.62 -7.44 -8.55
CA VAL A 170 8.18 -7.66 -8.37
C VAL A 170 7.61 -8.71 -9.34
N GLY A 171 8.48 -9.39 -10.09
CA GLY A 171 8.08 -10.40 -11.07
C GLY A 171 7.47 -9.81 -12.34
N SER A 172 7.72 -8.54 -12.66
CA SER A 172 7.26 -7.91 -13.90
C SER A 172 8.33 -8.04 -14.99
N ASN A 173 7.97 -8.68 -16.09
CA ASN A 173 8.79 -8.86 -17.29
C ASN A 173 7.90 -9.08 -18.51
N GLU A 174 8.47 -9.26 -19.70
CA GLU A 174 7.72 -9.44 -20.95
C GLU A 174 6.73 -10.62 -20.91
N THR A 175 7.08 -11.72 -20.23
CA THR A 175 6.21 -12.90 -20.09
C THR A 175 5.03 -12.63 -19.15
N THR A 176 5.26 -11.93 -18.05
CA THR A 176 4.28 -11.75 -16.96
C THR A 176 3.42 -10.51 -17.11
N ALA A 177 3.86 -9.50 -17.87
CA ALA A 177 3.18 -8.22 -18.04
C ALA A 177 1.68 -8.39 -18.35
N LYS A 178 1.33 -9.20 -19.34
CA LYS A 178 -0.07 -9.46 -19.72
C LYS A 178 -0.89 -10.12 -18.60
N THR A 179 -0.28 -10.93 -17.76
CA THR A 179 -0.96 -11.54 -16.61
C THR A 179 -1.23 -10.51 -15.52
N ILE A 180 -0.25 -9.64 -15.22
CA ILE A 180 -0.39 -8.54 -14.26
C ILE A 180 -1.51 -7.58 -14.70
N GLU A 181 -1.48 -7.13 -15.96
CA GLU A 181 -2.48 -6.22 -16.53
C GLU A 181 -3.90 -6.81 -16.51
N ARG A 182 -4.04 -8.09 -16.90
CA ARG A 182 -5.34 -8.78 -16.87
C ARG A 182 -5.87 -8.98 -15.47
N SER A 183 -5.01 -9.34 -14.53
CA SER A 183 -5.37 -9.50 -13.13
C SER A 183 -5.86 -8.16 -12.54
N TYR A 184 -5.17 -7.05 -12.82
CA TYR A 184 -5.61 -5.71 -12.42
C TYR A 184 -7.01 -5.37 -12.96
N LYS A 185 -7.25 -5.60 -14.25
CA LYS A 185 -8.57 -5.36 -14.87
C LYS A 185 -9.68 -6.23 -14.28
N ARG A 186 -9.40 -7.52 -14.01
CA ARG A 186 -10.36 -8.40 -13.32
C ARG A 186 -10.64 -7.91 -11.91
N PHE A 187 -9.61 -7.54 -11.17
CA PHE A 187 -9.75 -7.03 -9.81
C PHE A 187 -10.59 -5.75 -9.76
N LEU A 188 -10.37 -4.80 -10.67
CA LEU A 188 -11.22 -3.61 -10.80
C LEU A 188 -12.70 -3.95 -11.07
N ASN A 189 -12.98 -4.92 -11.94
CA ASN A 189 -14.35 -5.38 -12.19
C ASN A 189 -14.99 -6.02 -10.93
N LEU A 190 -14.21 -6.71 -10.11
CA LEU A 190 -14.69 -7.27 -8.84
C LEU A 190 -14.99 -6.18 -7.82
N LEU A 191 -14.11 -5.18 -7.71
CA LEU A 191 -14.31 -4.02 -6.84
C LEU A 191 -15.52 -3.19 -7.28
N GLU A 192 -15.74 -2.97 -8.58
CA GLU A 192 -16.92 -2.27 -9.09
C GLU A 192 -18.23 -2.93 -8.64
N LYS A 193 -18.29 -4.26 -8.70
CA LYS A 193 -19.46 -5.02 -8.24
C LYS A 193 -19.61 -5.00 -6.71
N HIS A 194 -18.50 -5.05 -6.00
CA HIS A 194 -18.48 -5.03 -4.54
C HIS A 194 -18.95 -3.66 -4.01
N PHE A 195 -18.34 -2.57 -4.48
CA PHE A 195 -18.67 -1.21 -4.07
C PHE A 195 -20.03 -0.71 -4.58
N ALA A 196 -20.70 -1.46 -5.45
CA ALA A 196 -22.11 -1.24 -5.75
C ALA A 196 -23.05 -1.65 -4.60
N ARG A 197 -22.57 -2.38 -3.60
CA ARG A 197 -23.36 -2.97 -2.51
C ARG A 197 -22.85 -2.58 -1.13
N PHE A 198 -21.55 -2.44 -0.97
CA PHE A 198 -20.88 -2.15 0.30
C PHE A 198 -19.89 -1.01 0.14
N PRO A 199 -19.82 -0.07 1.09
CA PRO A 199 -18.87 1.04 1.03
C PRO A 199 -17.42 0.62 1.36
N PHE A 200 -17.22 -0.51 2.04
CA PHE A 200 -15.91 -1.05 2.40
C PHE A 200 -15.86 -2.56 2.22
N LEU A 201 -14.66 -3.14 2.20
CA LEU A 201 -14.45 -4.56 1.89
C LEU A 201 -15.21 -5.51 2.84
N LEU A 202 -15.37 -5.14 4.10
CA LEU A 202 -16.00 -5.99 5.13
C LEU A 202 -17.22 -5.33 5.79
N GLY A 203 -17.98 -4.52 5.05
CA GLY A 203 -19.26 -3.97 5.52
C GLY A 203 -19.38 -2.45 5.40
N GLU A 204 -19.98 -1.83 6.41
CA GLU A 204 -20.27 -0.40 6.46
C GLU A 204 -19.16 0.42 7.14
N ARG A 205 -18.08 -0.23 7.58
CA ARG A 205 -16.91 0.40 8.20
C ARG A 205 -15.60 -0.11 7.59
N PRO A 206 -14.55 0.74 7.53
CA PRO A 206 -13.28 0.33 6.96
C PRO A 206 -12.52 -0.63 7.89
N ALA A 207 -11.93 -1.66 7.30
CA ALA A 207 -10.99 -2.57 7.91
C ALA A 207 -9.53 -2.19 7.55
N SER A 208 -8.54 -2.83 8.18
CA SER A 208 -7.13 -2.62 7.84
C SER A 208 -6.81 -2.96 6.39
N SER A 209 -7.54 -3.93 5.82
CA SER A 209 -7.48 -4.28 4.40
C SER A 209 -7.91 -3.15 3.46
N ASP A 210 -8.91 -2.34 3.86
CA ASP A 210 -9.31 -1.17 3.08
C ASP A 210 -8.18 -0.12 3.00
N PHE A 211 -7.47 0.12 4.11
CA PHE A 211 -6.35 1.06 4.13
C PHE A 211 -5.16 0.57 3.29
N SER A 212 -4.87 -0.74 3.32
CA SER A 212 -3.86 -1.37 2.48
C SER A 212 -4.20 -1.25 0.99
N LEU A 213 -5.44 -1.59 0.63
CA LEU A 213 -5.94 -1.45 -0.73
C LEU A 213 -5.93 0.01 -1.19
N PHE A 214 -6.38 0.94 -0.33
CA PHE A 214 -6.33 2.37 -0.61
C PHE A 214 -4.90 2.83 -0.88
N GLY A 215 -3.92 2.38 -0.11
CA GLY A 215 -2.52 2.74 -0.32
C GLY A 215 -2.10 2.49 -1.76
N GLN A 216 -2.34 1.29 -2.28
CA GLN A 216 -1.98 0.91 -3.65
C GLN A 216 -2.84 1.61 -4.71
N LEU A 217 -4.16 1.63 -4.51
CA LEU A 217 -5.09 2.25 -5.46
C LEU A 217 -4.92 3.78 -5.53
N SER A 218 -4.51 4.44 -4.45
CA SER A 218 -4.18 5.87 -4.47
C SER A 218 -3.08 6.20 -5.47
N GLN A 219 -2.16 5.27 -5.69
CA GLN A 219 -1.10 5.38 -6.68
C GLN A 219 -1.60 5.03 -8.08
N LEU A 220 -2.19 3.86 -8.23
CA LEU A 220 -2.72 3.34 -9.49
C LEU A 220 -3.80 4.25 -10.13
N ILE A 221 -4.56 4.99 -9.32
CA ILE A 221 -5.64 5.86 -9.78
C ILE A 221 -5.25 7.33 -9.72
N GLY A 222 -4.48 7.73 -8.70
CA GLY A 222 -4.13 9.13 -8.48
C GLY A 222 -2.84 9.58 -9.13
N PHE A 223 -1.88 8.67 -9.34
CA PHE A 223 -0.52 9.01 -9.73
C PHE A 223 -0.14 8.50 -11.13
N ASP A 224 -0.40 7.22 -11.43
CA ASP A 224 0.11 6.54 -12.63
C ASP A 224 -0.90 6.63 -13.80
N PRO A 225 -0.58 7.29 -14.95
CA PRO A 225 -1.52 7.62 -16.03
C PRO A 225 -2.22 6.42 -16.65
N THR A 226 -1.48 5.34 -16.98
CA THR A 226 -2.03 4.18 -17.69
C THR A 226 -3.02 3.40 -16.83
N SER A 227 -2.65 3.09 -15.58
CA SER A 227 -3.56 2.39 -14.66
C SER A 227 -4.76 3.22 -14.26
N ARG A 228 -4.59 4.55 -14.14
CA ARG A 228 -5.68 5.52 -13.93
C ARG A 228 -6.71 5.44 -15.04
N ARG A 229 -6.29 5.51 -16.30
CA ARG A 229 -7.20 5.43 -17.46
C ARG A 229 -8.02 4.14 -17.43
N ILE A 230 -7.36 3.00 -17.17
CA ILE A 230 -8.03 1.69 -17.06
C ILE A 230 -9.06 1.69 -15.92
N ALA A 231 -8.72 2.26 -14.75
CA ALA A 231 -9.62 2.30 -13.61
C ALA A 231 -10.87 3.16 -13.89
N HIS A 232 -10.70 4.32 -14.52
CA HIS A 232 -11.82 5.18 -14.91
C HIS A 232 -12.77 4.52 -15.91
N GLU A 233 -12.26 3.69 -16.81
CA GLU A 233 -13.06 2.94 -17.78
C GLU A 233 -13.83 1.77 -17.15
N ILE A 234 -13.20 1.06 -16.19
CA ILE A 234 -13.73 -0.21 -15.67
C ILE A 234 -14.50 -0.04 -14.36
N SER A 235 -14.03 0.82 -13.45
CA SER A 235 -14.54 0.88 -12.10
C SER A 235 -14.62 2.30 -11.54
N PRO A 236 -15.60 3.10 -12.00
CA PRO A 236 -15.82 4.46 -11.49
C PRO A 236 -16.13 4.48 -9.98
N ARG A 237 -16.72 3.41 -9.42
CA ARG A 237 -16.93 3.31 -7.96
C ARG A 237 -15.62 3.20 -7.20
N THR A 238 -14.66 2.42 -7.70
CA THR A 238 -13.33 2.34 -7.10
C THR A 238 -12.60 3.69 -7.18
N VAL A 239 -12.74 4.42 -8.28
CA VAL A 239 -12.19 5.78 -8.41
C VAL A 239 -12.78 6.73 -7.36
N ALA A 240 -14.10 6.72 -7.19
CA ALA A 240 -14.79 7.53 -6.17
C ALA A 240 -14.40 7.08 -4.75
N TRP A 241 -14.32 5.78 -4.51
CA TRP A 241 -13.93 5.19 -3.22
C TRP A 241 -12.52 5.64 -2.79
N VAL A 242 -11.55 5.67 -3.70
CA VAL A 242 -10.20 6.17 -3.41
C VAL A 242 -10.24 7.62 -2.91
N SER A 243 -11.09 8.46 -3.50
CA SER A 243 -11.23 9.85 -3.06
C SER A 243 -11.84 9.96 -1.65
N LEU A 244 -12.80 9.09 -1.31
CA LEU A 244 -13.40 9.05 0.02
C LEU A 244 -12.42 8.54 1.08
N MET A 245 -11.62 7.53 0.76
CA MET A 245 -10.64 6.94 1.66
C MET A 245 -9.52 7.89 2.09
N GLU A 246 -9.35 9.03 1.42
CA GLU A 246 -8.38 10.06 1.80
C GLU A 246 -8.58 10.57 3.22
N ASP A 247 -9.83 10.75 3.65
CA ASP A 247 -10.16 11.21 4.99
C ASP A 247 -11.51 10.70 5.48
N LEU A 248 -11.47 9.70 6.32
CA LEU A 248 -12.62 9.10 7.00
C LEU A 248 -12.72 9.55 8.47
N SER A 249 -12.08 10.66 8.85
CA SER A 249 -12.09 11.14 10.25
C SER A 249 -13.50 11.52 10.74
N GLY A 250 -14.39 11.94 9.82
CA GLY A 250 -15.78 12.27 10.13
C GLY A 250 -16.74 11.07 10.13
N LEU A 251 -16.32 9.89 9.66
CA LEU A 251 -17.18 8.70 9.64
C LEU A 251 -17.38 8.18 11.07
N GLU A 252 -18.61 8.09 11.55
CA GLU A 252 -18.94 7.38 12.80
C GLU A 252 -19.14 5.90 12.52
N VAL A 253 -18.62 5.03 13.39
CA VAL A 253 -18.65 3.57 13.22
C VAL A 253 -18.99 2.86 14.53
N SER A 254 -19.68 1.74 14.41
CA SER A 254 -19.97 0.81 15.49
C SER A 254 -19.46 -0.61 15.16
N ASP A 255 -19.53 -1.53 16.12
CA ASP A 255 -19.16 -2.92 15.86
C ASP A 255 -20.23 -3.68 15.05
N ASP A 256 -21.46 -3.16 15.00
CA ASP A 256 -22.53 -3.71 14.17
C ASP A 256 -22.35 -3.41 12.68
N ASP A 257 -21.45 -2.47 12.33
CA ASP A 257 -21.13 -2.10 10.94
C ASP A 257 -20.24 -3.14 10.22
N TRP A 258 -19.71 -4.12 10.96
CA TRP A 258 -19.03 -5.26 10.34
C TRP A 258 -20.02 -6.17 9.62
N MET A 259 -19.58 -6.80 8.53
CA MET A 259 -20.37 -7.87 7.92
C MET A 259 -20.77 -8.90 8.94
N GLN A 260 -22.06 -9.28 8.92
CA GLN A 260 -22.62 -10.31 9.77
C GLN A 260 -22.87 -11.58 8.95
N ASN A 261 -22.73 -12.75 9.59
CA ASN A 261 -23.05 -14.06 9.03
C ASN A 261 -22.11 -14.50 7.88
N GLU A 262 -22.71 -14.86 6.73
CA GLU A 262 -21.98 -15.40 5.58
C GLU A 262 -21.34 -14.29 4.74
N LEU A 263 -20.18 -14.60 4.12
CA LEU A 263 -19.55 -13.68 3.19
C LEU A 263 -20.42 -13.49 1.94
N PRO A 264 -20.62 -12.26 1.47
CA PRO A 264 -21.34 -12.01 0.24
C PRO A 264 -20.54 -12.53 -0.97
N GLU A 265 -21.25 -12.93 -2.02
CA GLU A 265 -20.66 -13.41 -3.28
C GLU A 265 -19.58 -12.49 -3.84
N SER A 266 -19.71 -11.17 -3.63
CA SER A 266 -18.71 -10.20 -4.09
C SER A 266 -17.36 -10.38 -3.40
N VAL A 267 -17.33 -10.69 -2.11
CA VAL A 267 -16.11 -10.99 -1.35
C VAL A 267 -15.56 -12.36 -1.77
N GLU A 268 -16.42 -13.38 -1.90
CA GLU A 268 -16.01 -14.69 -2.38
C GLU A 268 -15.33 -14.61 -3.77
N ASN A 269 -15.86 -13.77 -4.66
CA ASN A 269 -15.28 -13.59 -5.98
C ASN A 269 -13.91 -12.87 -5.94
N ILE A 270 -13.69 -11.96 -4.99
CA ILE A 270 -12.35 -11.41 -4.70
C ILE A 270 -11.41 -12.53 -4.23
N PHE A 271 -11.85 -13.40 -3.33
CA PHE A 271 -11.06 -14.55 -2.87
C PHE A 271 -10.75 -15.55 -3.99
N LYS A 272 -11.64 -15.74 -4.97
CA LYS A 272 -11.34 -16.56 -6.17
C LYS A 272 -10.22 -15.95 -7.01
N GLU A 273 -10.14 -14.61 -7.11
CA GLU A 273 -9.01 -13.95 -7.79
C GLU A 273 -7.71 -14.08 -6.97
N ILE A 274 -7.76 -13.90 -5.65
CA ILE A 274 -6.62 -14.12 -4.74
C ILE A 274 -6.10 -15.56 -4.90
N GLY A 275 -7.00 -16.55 -4.88
CA GLY A 275 -6.68 -17.97 -5.09
C GLY A 275 -6.07 -18.25 -6.47
N ARG A 276 -6.44 -17.47 -7.48
CA ARG A 276 -5.93 -17.62 -8.86
C ARG A 276 -4.50 -17.10 -9.02
N VAL A 277 -4.19 -15.96 -8.41
CA VAL A 277 -2.94 -15.24 -8.73
C VAL A 277 -1.96 -15.16 -7.56
N TYR A 278 -2.43 -15.05 -6.34
CA TYR A 278 -1.59 -14.81 -5.17
C TYR A 278 -1.23 -16.08 -4.40
N VAL A 279 -2.20 -16.93 -4.11
CA VAL A 279 -1.96 -18.20 -3.39
C VAL A 279 -0.91 -19.09 -4.06
N PRO A 280 -0.90 -19.27 -5.40
CA PRO A 280 0.16 -20.05 -6.05
C PRO A 280 1.57 -19.48 -5.80
N ALA A 281 1.71 -18.14 -5.80
CA ALA A 281 2.98 -17.49 -5.52
C ALA A 281 3.44 -17.71 -4.08
N LEU A 282 2.52 -17.60 -3.10
CA LEU A 282 2.81 -17.86 -1.69
C LEU A 282 3.27 -19.30 -1.46
N LEU A 283 2.56 -20.27 -2.03
CA LEU A 283 2.91 -21.69 -1.91
C LEU A 283 4.27 -22.01 -2.57
N ALA A 284 4.55 -21.42 -3.73
CA ALA A 284 5.85 -21.59 -4.40
C ALA A 284 6.98 -20.99 -3.56
N ASN A 285 6.76 -19.80 -3.00
CA ASN A 285 7.73 -19.15 -2.11
C ASN A 285 7.98 -19.96 -0.84
N GLU A 286 6.95 -20.51 -0.21
CA GLU A 286 7.08 -21.39 0.95
C GLU A 286 7.92 -22.63 0.63
N ILE A 287 7.68 -23.26 -0.51
CA ILE A 287 8.43 -24.44 -0.96
C ILE A 287 9.90 -24.09 -1.18
N ALA A 288 10.17 -22.98 -1.89
CA ALA A 288 11.53 -22.52 -2.16
C ALA A 288 12.28 -22.18 -0.85
N PHE A 289 11.62 -21.49 0.08
CA PHE A 289 12.18 -21.18 1.38
C PHE A 289 12.56 -22.44 2.18
N LYS A 290 11.68 -23.45 2.22
CA LYS A 290 11.94 -24.73 2.90
C LYS A 290 13.08 -25.53 2.26
N LYS A 291 13.34 -25.32 0.96
CA LYS A 291 14.43 -25.96 0.21
C LYS A 291 15.72 -25.12 0.16
N GLU A 292 15.71 -23.93 0.76
CA GLU A 292 16.80 -22.95 0.68
C GLU A 292 17.12 -22.51 -0.77
N GLU A 293 16.12 -22.58 -1.66
CA GLU A 293 16.22 -22.11 -3.04
C GLU A 293 16.06 -20.58 -3.07
N LYS A 294 16.87 -19.91 -3.91
CA LYS A 294 16.87 -18.44 -4.01
C LYS A 294 15.79 -17.90 -4.95
N THR A 295 15.28 -18.76 -5.81
CA THR A 295 14.30 -18.41 -6.85
C THR A 295 13.27 -19.52 -6.96
N TRP A 296 12.07 -19.18 -7.46
CA TRP A 296 11.03 -20.16 -7.71
C TRP A 296 10.28 -19.83 -9.00
N GLU A 297 9.67 -20.84 -9.60
CA GLU A 297 8.79 -20.72 -10.76
C GLU A 297 7.47 -21.41 -10.48
N VAL A 298 6.37 -20.78 -10.89
CA VAL A 298 5.03 -21.38 -10.80
C VAL A 298 4.13 -20.85 -11.90
N PRO A 299 3.27 -21.69 -12.50
CA PRO A 299 2.21 -21.22 -13.39
C PRO A 299 1.20 -20.37 -12.59
N ILE A 300 1.00 -19.12 -13.02
CA ILE A 300 -0.04 -18.24 -12.49
C ILE A 300 -0.86 -17.73 -13.67
N ASP A 301 -2.17 -18.01 -13.64
CA ASP A 301 -3.09 -17.68 -14.71
C ASP A 301 -2.60 -18.29 -16.06
N LEU A 302 -2.14 -17.46 -16.99
CA LEU A 302 -1.67 -17.90 -18.32
C LEU A 302 -0.16 -17.73 -18.51
N SER A 303 0.59 -17.49 -17.45
CA SER A 303 2.02 -17.24 -17.51
C SER A 303 2.80 -18.08 -16.50
N LEU A 304 4.02 -18.45 -16.84
CA LEU A 304 4.99 -18.96 -15.88
C LEU A 304 5.64 -17.75 -15.19
N ILE A 305 5.39 -17.60 -13.90
CA ILE A 305 5.99 -16.55 -13.07
C ILE A 305 7.28 -17.09 -12.48
N HIS A 306 8.34 -16.27 -12.59
CA HIS A 306 9.65 -16.53 -12.04
C HIS A 306 10.05 -15.35 -11.14
N ILE A 307 10.38 -15.63 -9.89
CA ILE A 307 10.86 -14.64 -8.89
C ILE A 307 12.03 -15.20 -8.12
#